data_1a05341178b5fbaaed1b7693cf5b40e9
#
_entry.id   1a05341178b5fbaaed1b7693cf5b40e9
#
_cell.length_a   1.000
_cell.length_b   1.000
_cell.length_c   1.000
_cell.angle_alpha   90.00
_cell.angle_beta   90.00
_cell.angle_gamma   90.00
#
_symmetry.space_group_name_H-M   'P 1'
#
loop_
_entity.id
_entity.type
_entity.pdbx_description
1 polymer ?
#
loop_
_entity_poly.entity_id
_entity_poly.type
_entity_poly.pdbx_seq_one_letter_code
_entity_poly.pdbx_strand_id
1 'polypeptide(L)'
;ILIPRKGADKADLADLRRAICAEVVTNPATKIVEFDLPRRDQSNPDYRRGVDDWHDAIAEVWSDTIGSELAGGGSVALLVWGDPALYDSTLRIASRLKPAPRVRVIPGITSIQALTASHAIPLNEIGAPFLVTTGRRLRDAGWPADADTLVVMLDGDCAFRHLDPAGVTIWWGAYVGMPQEIILAGPLAETGPRIVKARTEAREKAGWIMDLYLLRREGGAAKQR
;
A
#
# COMPACT_ATOMS: atom_id res chain seq x y z
N ILE A 1 -2.84 -4.94 21.06
CA ILE A 1 -2.70 -4.35 19.69
C ILE A 1 -1.33 -3.72 19.61
N LEU A 2 -0.53 -4.10 18.62
CA LEU A 2 0.79 -3.52 18.37
C LEU A 2 0.70 -2.38 17.35
N ILE A 3 1.23 -1.21 17.71
CA ILE A 3 1.28 -0.04 16.84
C ILE A 3 2.74 0.39 16.63
N PRO A 4 3.24 0.45 15.40
CA PRO A 4 4.60 0.94 15.15
C PRO A 4 4.69 2.44 15.40
N ARG A 5 5.65 2.86 16.23
CA ARG A 5 6.11 4.24 16.30
C ARG A 5 7.02 4.50 15.11
N LYS A 6 6.69 5.49 14.31
CA LYS A 6 7.58 6.02 13.28
C LYS A 6 8.09 7.37 13.75
N GLY A 7 9.32 7.72 13.35
CA GLY A 7 9.88 9.03 13.64
C GLY A 7 8.98 10.18 13.16
N ALA A 8 9.29 11.41 13.55
CA ALA A 8 8.47 12.62 13.42
C ALA A 8 7.83 12.82 12.03
N ASP A 9 8.48 12.37 10.96
CA ASP A 9 8.02 12.55 9.57
C ASP A 9 6.75 11.77 9.20
N LYS A 10 6.25 10.86 10.06
CA LYS A 10 5.06 10.02 9.82
C LYS A 10 4.22 9.83 11.09
N ALA A 11 4.25 10.79 11.98
CA ALA A 11 3.47 10.79 13.23
C ALA A 11 1.97 10.60 12.94
N ASP A 12 1.44 11.26 11.90
CA ASP A 12 0.03 11.24 11.51
C ASP A 12 -0.53 9.83 11.28
N LEU A 13 0.27 8.91 10.72
CA LEU A 13 -0.19 7.53 10.48
C LEU A 13 -0.29 6.72 11.78
N ALA A 14 0.54 6.99 12.77
CA ALA A 14 0.43 6.38 14.09
C ALA A 14 -0.76 6.97 14.85
N ASP A 15 -0.97 8.29 14.74
CA ASP A 15 -2.12 8.99 15.32
C ASP A 15 -3.44 8.47 14.76
N LEU A 16 -3.51 8.28 13.44
CA LEU A 16 -4.70 7.71 12.80
C LEU A 16 -4.99 6.29 13.32
N ARG A 17 -3.98 5.45 13.50
CA ARG A 17 -4.17 4.12 14.11
C ARG A 17 -4.70 4.21 15.54
N ARG A 18 -4.15 5.13 16.34
CA ARG A 18 -4.63 5.36 17.70
C ARG A 18 -6.07 5.85 17.74
N ALA A 19 -6.43 6.79 16.87
CA ALA A 19 -7.79 7.29 16.73
C ALA A 19 -8.79 6.18 16.38
N ILE A 20 -8.46 5.34 15.39
CA ILE A 20 -9.28 4.18 15.03
C ILE A 20 -9.42 3.22 16.22
N CYS A 21 -8.33 2.91 16.92
CA CYS A 21 -8.41 2.06 18.11
C CYS A 21 -9.29 2.67 19.21
N ALA A 22 -9.18 3.97 19.45
CA ALA A 22 -9.98 4.66 20.47
C ALA A 22 -11.49 4.61 20.15
N GLU A 23 -11.85 4.61 18.86
CA GLU A 23 -13.24 4.54 18.43
C GLU A 23 -13.82 3.13 18.49
N VAL A 24 -13.02 2.10 18.11
CA VAL A 24 -13.57 0.75 17.89
C VAL A 24 -13.26 -0.25 19.01
N VAL A 25 -12.25 0.00 19.84
CA VAL A 25 -11.86 -0.93 20.90
C VAL A 25 -12.71 -0.70 22.14
N THR A 26 -13.63 -1.61 22.38
CA THR A 26 -14.55 -1.54 23.54
C THR A 26 -14.14 -2.42 24.71
N ASN A 27 -13.27 -3.41 24.50
CA ASN A 27 -12.82 -4.29 25.58
C ASN A 27 -11.74 -3.60 26.43
N PRO A 28 -12.02 -3.29 27.72
CA PRO A 28 -11.07 -2.57 28.57
C PRO A 28 -9.80 -3.37 28.90
N ALA A 29 -9.80 -4.69 28.69
CA ALA A 29 -8.62 -5.54 28.87
C ALA A 29 -7.66 -5.46 27.67
N THR A 30 -8.06 -4.81 26.57
CA THR A 30 -7.20 -4.66 25.40
C THR A 30 -6.13 -3.61 25.66
N LYS A 31 -4.88 -4.03 25.61
CA LYS A 31 -3.73 -3.12 25.68
C LYS A 31 -3.33 -2.65 24.28
N ILE A 32 -3.02 -1.39 24.15
CA ILE A 32 -2.35 -0.82 22.98
C ILE A 32 -0.89 -0.65 23.34
N VAL A 33 -0.02 -1.33 22.62
CA VAL A 33 1.42 -1.34 22.88
C VAL A 33 2.14 -0.77 21.66
N GLU A 34 2.93 0.25 21.88
CA GLU A 34 3.73 0.87 20.84
C GLU A 34 5.14 0.29 20.83
N PHE A 35 5.69 0.08 19.65
CA PHE A 35 7.06 -0.40 19.46
C PHE A 35 7.82 0.46 18.45
N ASP A 36 9.14 0.53 18.60
CA ASP A 36 9.99 1.26 17.68
C ASP A 36 10.26 0.40 16.44
N LEU A 37 9.84 0.91 15.27
CA LEU A 37 10.02 0.21 14.02
C LEU A 37 11.51 0.27 13.59
N PRO A 38 12.19 -0.87 13.42
CA PRO A 38 13.54 -0.90 12.89
C PRO A 38 13.66 -0.18 11.55
N ARG A 39 14.76 0.51 11.33
CA ARG A 39 15.04 1.17 10.05
C ARG A 39 15.64 0.18 9.08
N ARG A 40 15.07 0.12 7.87
CA ARG A 40 15.66 -0.67 6.80
C ARG A 40 16.95 0.00 6.32
N ASP A 41 18.00 -0.77 6.18
CA ASP A 41 19.21 -0.32 5.49
C ASP A 41 18.93 -0.15 3.99
N GLN A 42 18.96 1.10 3.53
CA GLN A 42 18.75 1.46 2.12
C GLN A 42 20.02 1.38 1.29
N SER A 43 21.19 1.24 1.94
CA SER A 43 22.50 1.15 1.28
C SER A 43 22.83 -0.28 0.82
N ASN A 44 22.07 -1.29 1.28
CA ASN A 44 22.29 -2.67 0.88
C ASN A 44 22.04 -2.84 -0.63
N PRO A 45 23.05 -3.26 -1.42
CA PRO A 45 22.91 -3.42 -2.86
C PRO A 45 21.94 -4.56 -3.24
N ASP A 46 21.78 -5.57 -2.38
CA ASP A 46 20.75 -6.59 -2.54
C ASP A 46 19.46 -6.12 -1.87
N TYR A 47 18.55 -5.59 -2.68
CA TYR A 47 17.26 -5.10 -2.21
C TYR A 47 16.44 -6.18 -1.49
N ARG A 48 16.45 -7.45 -2.00
CA ARG A 48 15.67 -8.53 -1.38
C ARG A 48 16.21 -8.91 -0.03
N ARG A 49 17.53 -9.09 0.05
CA ARG A 49 18.22 -9.36 1.30
C ARG A 49 17.99 -8.25 2.33
N GLY A 50 18.12 -6.99 1.94
CA GLY A 50 17.87 -5.86 2.83
C GLY A 50 16.42 -5.77 3.34
N VAL A 51 15.44 -6.28 2.55
CA VAL A 51 14.06 -6.43 3.01
C VAL A 51 13.91 -7.61 3.98
N ASP A 52 14.57 -8.74 3.72
CA ASP A 52 14.52 -9.92 4.58
C ASP A 52 15.16 -9.64 5.95
N ASP A 53 16.34 -9.03 5.97
CA ASP A 53 17.02 -8.61 7.21
C ASP A 53 16.16 -7.64 8.03
N TRP A 54 15.45 -6.72 7.37
CA TRP A 54 14.54 -5.79 8.01
C TRP A 54 13.30 -6.49 8.58
N HIS A 55 12.75 -7.51 7.88
CA HIS A 55 11.64 -8.32 8.39
C HIS A 55 12.06 -9.13 9.62
N ASP A 56 13.28 -9.67 9.64
CA ASP A 56 13.81 -10.40 10.79
C ASP A 56 13.96 -9.48 12.01
N ALA A 57 14.53 -8.28 11.82
CA ALA A 57 14.63 -7.29 12.89
C ALA A 57 13.26 -6.88 13.46
N ILE A 58 12.22 -6.73 12.62
CA ILE A 58 10.86 -6.45 13.11
C ILE A 58 10.29 -7.65 13.87
N ALA A 59 10.52 -8.86 13.38
CA ALA A 59 10.04 -10.07 14.04
C ALA A 59 10.67 -10.25 15.44
N GLU A 60 11.93 -9.90 15.63
CA GLU A 60 12.60 -9.86 16.94
C GLU A 60 11.90 -8.87 17.88
N VAL A 61 11.69 -7.62 17.44
CA VAL A 61 10.99 -6.60 18.22
C VAL A 61 9.58 -7.06 18.61
N TRP A 62 8.85 -7.68 17.67
CA TRP A 62 7.53 -8.22 17.97
C TRP A 62 7.60 -9.37 18.97
N SER A 63 8.56 -10.31 18.84
CA SER A 63 8.75 -11.43 19.76
C SER A 63 9.00 -10.96 21.18
N ASP A 64 9.89 -9.99 21.36
CA ASP A 64 10.23 -9.41 22.66
C ASP A 64 9.04 -8.69 23.27
N THR A 65 8.34 -7.88 22.48
CA THR A 65 7.15 -7.14 22.93
C THR A 65 6.02 -8.10 23.32
N ILE A 66 5.75 -9.12 22.50
CA ILE A 66 4.74 -10.13 22.78
C ILE A 66 5.11 -10.94 24.03
N GLY A 67 6.38 -11.34 24.15
CA GLY A 67 6.87 -12.11 25.29
C GLY A 67 6.71 -11.36 26.61
N SER A 68 6.99 -10.05 26.61
CA SER A 68 6.84 -9.21 27.80
C SER A 68 5.39 -8.94 28.19
N GLU A 69 4.49 -8.73 27.21
CA GLU A 69 3.10 -8.35 27.44
C GLU A 69 2.14 -9.53 27.63
N LEU A 70 2.47 -10.69 27.04
CA LEU A 70 1.64 -11.89 27.00
C LEU A 70 2.35 -13.15 27.49
N ALA A 71 3.14 -13.06 28.57
CA ALA A 71 3.86 -14.21 29.15
C ALA A 71 2.96 -15.43 29.47
N GLY A 72 1.67 -15.21 29.73
CA GLY A 72 0.66 -16.25 29.95
C GLY A 72 -0.08 -16.71 28.69
N GLY A 73 0.33 -16.26 27.51
CA GLY A 73 -0.39 -16.47 26.26
C GLY A 73 -1.49 -15.44 26.02
N GLY A 74 -2.02 -15.40 24.80
CA GLY A 74 -3.07 -14.45 24.44
C GLY A 74 -3.15 -14.22 22.93
N SER A 75 -3.83 -13.13 22.57
CA SER A 75 -4.01 -12.73 21.17
C SER A 75 -3.37 -11.37 20.92
N VAL A 76 -2.69 -11.24 19.78
CA VAL A 76 -2.11 -9.98 19.29
C VAL A 76 -2.80 -9.57 18.01
N ALA A 77 -3.19 -8.32 17.91
CA ALA A 77 -3.68 -7.74 16.66
C ALA A 77 -2.63 -6.80 16.06
N LEU A 78 -2.43 -6.94 14.76
CA LEU A 78 -1.55 -6.12 13.94
C LEU A 78 -2.41 -5.34 12.95
N LEU A 79 -2.30 -4.01 12.96
CA LEU A 79 -3.11 -3.14 12.12
C LEU A 79 -2.44 -2.95 10.75
N VAL A 80 -3.19 -3.23 9.69
CA VAL A 80 -2.75 -3.17 8.30
C VAL A 80 -3.56 -2.13 7.54
N TRP A 81 -2.91 -1.39 6.65
CA TRP A 81 -3.59 -0.50 5.70
C TRP A 81 -4.11 -1.33 4.51
N GLY A 82 -5.42 -1.31 4.30
CA GLY A 82 -6.06 -2.12 3.26
C GLY A 82 -6.12 -3.60 3.64
N ASP A 83 -5.48 -4.46 2.89
CA ASP A 83 -5.49 -5.91 3.07
C ASP A 83 -4.06 -6.47 3.23
N PRO A 84 -3.80 -7.37 4.19
CA PRO A 84 -2.46 -7.90 4.43
C PRO A 84 -1.92 -8.83 3.31
N ALA A 85 -2.75 -9.21 2.35
CA ALA A 85 -2.32 -10.03 1.21
C ALA A 85 -1.72 -9.17 0.08
N LEU A 86 -1.96 -7.83 0.06
CA LEU A 86 -1.57 -6.97 -1.05
C LEU A 86 -0.47 -5.98 -0.66
N TYR A 87 0.76 -6.21 -1.13
CA TYR A 87 1.93 -5.35 -0.90
C TYR A 87 2.16 -4.94 0.56
N ASP A 88 1.83 -5.84 1.47
CA ASP A 88 2.06 -5.69 2.91
C ASP A 88 3.09 -6.70 3.41
N SER A 89 3.78 -6.38 4.50
CA SER A 89 4.82 -7.23 5.09
C SER A 89 4.36 -7.99 6.32
N THR A 90 3.21 -7.67 6.90
CA THR A 90 2.76 -8.19 8.20
C THR A 90 2.72 -9.71 8.25
N LEU A 91 2.16 -10.35 7.22
CA LEU A 91 2.10 -11.83 7.17
C LEU A 91 3.49 -12.47 7.04
N ARG A 92 4.40 -11.84 6.27
CA ARG A 92 5.78 -12.31 6.10
C ARG A 92 6.58 -12.18 7.40
N ILE A 93 6.35 -11.14 8.16
CA ILE A 93 6.99 -10.92 9.45
C ILE A 93 6.40 -11.87 10.50
N ALA A 94 5.07 -12.01 10.54
CA ALA A 94 4.39 -12.91 11.47
C ALA A 94 4.83 -14.38 11.30
N SER A 95 5.14 -14.82 10.07
CA SER A 95 5.65 -16.18 9.82
C SER A 95 7.08 -16.43 10.35
N ARG A 96 7.79 -15.38 10.77
CA ARG A 96 9.16 -15.46 11.34
C ARG A 96 9.14 -15.59 12.86
N LEU A 97 8.00 -15.34 13.51
CA LEU A 97 7.87 -15.41 14.97
C LEU A 97 8.09 -16.84 15.49
N LYS A 98 8.73 -16.93 16.65
CA LYS A 98 8.98 -18.21 17.35
C LYS A 98 8.55 -18.09 18.81
N PRO A 99 7.70 -19.02 19.33
CA PRO A 99 7.04 -20.11 18.58
C PRO A 99 6.10 -19.58 17.49
N ALA A 100 5.86 -20.38 16.44
CA ALA A 100 5.00 -19.99 15.35
C ALA A 100 3.57 -19.70 15.82
N PRO A 101 3.01 -18.51 15.58
CA PRO A 101 1.68 -18.16 16.04
C PRO A 101 0.60 -18.79 15.16
N ARG A 102 -0.58 -19.00 15.72
CA ARG A 102 -1.78 -19.24 14.90
C ARG A 102 -2.25 -17.91 14.34
N VAL A 103 -2.13 -17.72 13.03
CA VAL A 103 -2.54 -16.49 12.35
C VAL A 103 -4.00 -16.57 11.91
N ARG A 104 -4.76 -15.51 12.19
CA ARG A 104 -6.08 -15.24 11.63
C ARG A 104 -6.04 -13.94 10.85
N VAL A 105 -6.38 -13.98 9.58
CA VAL A 105 -6.48 -12.80 8.73
C VAL A 105 -7.92 -12.31 8.72
N ILE A 106 -8.09 -11.00 8.88
CA ILE A 106 -9.35 -10.31 8.65
C ILE A 106 -9.14 -9.53 7.35
N PRO A 107 -9.85 -9.85 6.25
CA PRO A 107 -9.68 -9.17 4.98
C PRO A 107 -10.16 -7.72 5.05
N GLY A 108 -9.52 -6.87 4.27
CA GLY A 108 -9.83 -5.45 4.21
C GLY A 108 -10.08 -4.96 2.79
N ILE A 109 -10.66 -3.77 2.67
CA ILE A 109 -10.79 -3.05 1.40
C ILE A 109 -9.42 -2.46 1.05
N THR A 110 -8.90 -2.82 -0.11
CA THR A 110 -7.61 -2.27 -0.56
C THR A 110 -7.78 -0.91 -1.22
N SER A 111 -6.68 -0.19 -1.39
CA SER A 111 -6.66 1.06 -2.15
C SER A 111 -7.12 0.89 -3.61
N ILE A 112 -7.04 -0.32 -4.17
CA ILE A 112 -7.54 -0.62 -5.52
C ILE A 112 -9.06 -0.45 -5.57
N GLN A 113 -9.79 -1.08 -4.63
CA GLN A 113 -11.24 -0.95 -4.56
C GLN A 113 -11.66 0.48 -4.18
N ALA A 114 -10.90 1.14 -3.31
CA ALA A 114 -11.17 2.53 -2.97
C ALA A 114 -10.99 3.45 -4.20
N LEU A 115 -9.93 3.29 -4.98
CA LEU A 115 -9.70 4.05 -6.20
C LEU A 115 -10.85 3.86 -7.21
N THR A 116 -11.23 2.61 -7.48
CA THR A 116 -12.30 2.33 -8.45
C THR A 116 -13.66 2.83 -7.98
N ALA A 117 -13.92 2.79 -6.68
CA ALA A 117 -15.12 3.37 -6.09
C ALA A 117 -15.16 4.89 -6.21
N SER A 118 -14.06 5.59 -5.89
CA SER A 118 -13.97 7.06 -6.00
C SER A 118 -14.16 7.56 -7.44
N HIS A 119 -13.69 6.77 -8.42
CA HIS A 119 -13.88 7.08 -9.85
C HIS A 119 -15.16 6.50 -10.46
N ALA A 120 -15.93 5.70 -9.71
CA ALA A 120 -17.14 5.00 -10.17
C ALA A 120 -16.90 4.17 -11.45
N ILE A 121 -15.80 3.41 -11.49
CA ILE A 121 -15.39 2.60 -12.66
C ILE A 121 -15.23 1.12 -12.29
N PRO A 122 -15.43 0.19 -13.23
CA PRO A 122 -15.01 -1.19 -13.07
C PRO A 122 -13.49 -1.30 -13.13
N LEU A 123 -12.92 -2.22 -12.35
CA LEU A 123 -11.48 -2.49 -12.33
C LEU A 123 -10.98 -3.06 -13.67
N ASN A 124 -11.75 -3.94 -14.27
CA ASN A 124 -11.43 -4.64 -15.52
C ASN A 124 -12.60 -4.61 -16.50
N GLU A 125 -12.29 -4.75 -17.78
CA GLU A 125 -13.29 -4.99 -18.80
C GLU A 125 -13.85 -6.42 -18.71
N ILE A 126 -15.02 -6.65 -19.31
CA ILE A 126 -15.71 -7.96 -19.26
C ILE A 126 -14.78 -9.06 -19.78
N GLY A 127 -14.49 -10.02 -18.93
CA GLY A 127 -13.63 -11.18 -19.25
C GLY A 127 -12.13 -10.86 -19.47
N ALA A 128 -11.74 -9.59 -19.41
CA ALA A 128 -10.35 -9.21 -19.61
C ALA A 128 -9.53 -9.31 -18.31
N PRO A 129 -8.26 -9.72 -18.38
CA PRO A 129 -7.37 -9.68 -17.25
C PRO A 129 -6.96 -8.24 -16.90
N PHE A 130 -6.60 -8.04 -15.65
CA PHE A 130 -5.84 -6.86 -15.22
C PHE A 130 -4.60 -7.30 -14.46
N LEU A 131 -3.58 -6.44 -14.44
CA LEU A 131 -2.32 -6.74 -13.78
C LEU A 131 -2.03 -5.68 -12.72
N VAL A 132 -1.64 -6.15 -11.52
CA VAL A 132 -1.16 -5.28 -10.44
C VAL A 132 0.36 -5.29 -10.45
N THR A 133 0.97 -4.12 -10.49
CA THR A 133 2.42 -3.95 -10.57
C THR A 133 2.91 -2.78 -9.72
N THR A 134 4.22 -2.56 -9.70
CA THR A 134 4.83 -1.42 -9.03
C THR A 134 5.38 -0.41 -10.04
N GLY A 135 5.46 0.87 -9.64
CA GLY A 135 6.04 1.91 -10.49
C GLY A 135 7.44 1.57 -10.98
N ARG A 136 8.29 1.03 -10.10
CA ARG A 136 9.63 0.58 -10.50
C ARG A 136 9.59 -0.46 -11.61
N ARG A 137 8.74 -1.49 -11.49
CA ARG A 137 8.62 -2.54 -12.51
C ARG A 137 8.08 -1.98 -13.83
N LEU A 138 7.11 -1.07 -13.77
CA LEU A 138 6.56 -0.41 -14.94
C LEU A 138 7.64 0.43 -15.66
N ARG A 139 8.45 1.19 -14.92
CA ARG A 139 9.55 1.98 -15.48
C ARG A 139 10.62 1.10 -16.13
N ASP A 140 11.02 0.00 -15.45
CA ASP A 140 12.16 -0.82 -15.87
C ASP A 140 11.82 -1.79 -16.99
N ALA A 141 10.57 -2.30 -17.06
CA ALA A 141 10.12 -3.31 -18.01
C ALA A 141 9.05 -2.83 -19.01
N GLY A 142 8.55 -1.61 -18.83
CA GLY A 142 7.47 -1.07 -19.66
C GLY A 142 6.11 -1.72 -19.39
N TRP A 143 5.19 -1.49 -20.31
CA TRP A 143 3.83 -2.03 -20.26
C TRP A 143 3.83 -3.52 -20.60
N PRO A 144 3.32 -4.41 -19.71
CA PRO A 144 3.22 -5.85 -19.98
C PRO A 144 2.31 -6.15 -21.17
N ALA A 145 2.72 -7.11 -22.01
CA ALA A 145 1.98 -7.45 -23.23
C ALA A 145 0.61 -8.11 -22.97
N ASP A 146 0.47 -8.75 -21.79
CA ASP A 146 -0.65 -9.64 -21.50
C ASP A 146 -1.84 -8.95 -20.82
N ALA A 147 -1.79 -7.63 -20.62
CA ALA A 147 -2.87 -6.90 -19.97
C ALA A 147 -3.02 -5.48 -20.54
N ASP A 148 -4.25 -5.13 -20.88
CA ASP A 148 -4.61 -3.77 -21.29
C ASP A 148 -4.95 -2.87 -20.10
N THR A 149 -5.19 -3.45 -18.94
CA THR A 149 -5.46 -2.73 -17.68
C THR A 149 -4.37 -3.02 -16.67
N LEU A 150 -3.72 -1.96 -16.18
CA LEU A 150 -2.71 -2.02 -15.14
C LEU A 150 -3.14 -1.23 -13.91
N VAL A 151 -2.95 -1.81 -12.74
CA VAL A 151 -2.96 -1.07 -11.48
C VAL A 151 -1.53 -0.92 -11.00
N VAL A 152 -1.10 0.30 -10.78
CA VAL A 152 0.27 0.62 -10.37
C VAL A 152 0.27 1.18 -8.95
N MET A 153 1.02 0.50 -8.09
CA MET A 153 1.18 0.84 -6.68
C MET A 153 2.66 1.09 -6.37
N LEU A 154 2.92 1.72 -5.23
CA LEU A 154 4.29 1.96 -4.73
C LEU A 154 5.16 2.69 -5.76
N ASP A 155 4.61 3.70 -6.40
CA ASP A 155 5.30 4.49 -7.42
C ASP A 155 5.81 5.82 -6.83
N GLY A 156 7.11 5.87 -6.56
CA GLY A 156 7.78 7.08 -6.07
C GLY A 156 7.95 8.18 -7.13
N ASP A 157 7.99 7.80 -8.40
CA ASP A 157 8.56 8.62 -9.49
C ASP A 157 7.59 8.92 -10.63
N CYS A 158 6.31 8.54 -10.53
CA CYS A 158 5.31 8.70 -11.58
C CYS A 158 5.75 7.98 -12.87
N ALA A 159 5.93 6.65 -12.78
CA ALA A 159 6.43 5.81 -13.88
C ALA A 159 5.60 5.90 -15.17
N PHE A 160 4.35 6.31 -15.09
CA PHE A 160 3.50 6.57 -16.26
C PHE A 160 4.09 7.63 -17.22
N ARG A 161 5.00 8.49 -16.74
CA ARG A 161 5.69 9.51 -17.58
C ARG A 161 6.62 8.90 -18.63
N HIS A 162 7.01 7.64 -18.46
CA HIS A 162 7.89 6.92 -19.39
C HIS A 162 7.11 6.08 -20.42
N LEU A 163 5.78 6.12 -20.38
CA LEU A 163 4.93 5.41 -21.34
C LEU A 163 4.58 6.29 -22.52
N ASP A 164 4.32 5.65 -23.66
CA ASP A 164 3.61 6.33 -24.74
C ASP A 164 2.18 6.63 -24.27
N PRO A 165 1.77 7.90 -24.20
CA PRO A 165 0.47 8.28 -23.70
C PRO A 165 -0.68 8.07 -24.70
N ALA A 166 -0.38 7.73 -25.97
CA ALA A 166 -1.40 7.60 -27.01
C ALA A 166 -2.38 6.45 -26.70
N GLY A 167 -3.67 6.77 -26.71
CA GLY A 167 -4.73 5.78 -26.43
C GLY A 167 -4.70 5.20 -25.01
N VAL A 168 -4.09 5.90 -24.06
CA VAL A 168 -4.06 5.49 -22.65
C VAL A 168 -4.88 6.45 -21.80
N THR A 169 -5.79 5.89 -21.02
CA THR A 169 -6.52 6.60 -19.95
C THR A 169 -5.92 6.25 -18.60
N ILE A 170 -5.79 7.26 -17.74
CA ILE A 170 -5.33 7.12 -16.36
C ILE A 170 -6.42 7.54 -15.38
N TRP A 171 -6.59 6.78 -14.29
CA TRP A 171 -7.34 7.13 -13.09
C TRP A 171 -6.37 7.09 -11.92
N TRP A 172 -6.08 8.24 -11.36
CA TRP A 172 -5.15 8.39 -10.25
C TRP A 172 -5.90 8.85 -8.99
N GLY A 173 -5.45 8.36 -7.85
CA GLY A 173 -5.95 8.80 -6.55
C GLY A 173 -4.85 8.83 -5.51
N ALA A 174 -4.86 9.88 -4.70
CA ALA A 174 -4.07 10.01 -3.50
C ALA A 174 -4.98 10.08 -2.27
N TYR A 175 -4.54 9.45 -1.16
CA TYR A 175 -5.29 9.38 0.09
C TYR A 175 -6.72 8.85 -0.09
N VAL A 176 -6.92 7.92 -1.01
CA VAL A 176 -8.24 7.39 -1.35
C VAL A 176 -8.97 6.86 -0.12
N GLY A 177 -10.24 7.27 0.01
CA GLY A 177 -11.06 6.95 1.19
C GLY A 177 -10.79 7.80 2.43
N MET A 178 -9.91 8.81 2.35
CA MET A 178 -9.60 9.74 3.45
C MET A 178 -10.23 11.12 3.18
N PRO A 179 -10.43 11.96 4.23
CA PRO A 179 -11.01 13.30 4.03
C PRO A 179 -10.25 14.20 3.06
N GLN A 180 -8.93 13.99 2.93
CA GLN A 180 -8.06 14.75 2.01
C GLN A 180 -7.89 14.08 0.64
N GLU A 181 -8.78 13.17 0.26
CA GLU A 181 -8.74 12.47 -1.02
C GLU A 181 -8.58 13.44 -2.20
N ILE A 182 -7.71 13.08 -3.14
CA ILE A 182 -7.53 13.78 -4.41
C ILE A 182 -7.63 12.73 -5.53
N ILE A 183 -8.53 12.96 -6.49
CA ILE A 183 -8.70 12.09 -7.66
C ILE A 183 -8.56 12.88 -8.96
N LEU A 184 -7.89 12.29 -9.95
CA LEU A 184 -7.76 12.84 -11.31
C LEU A 184 -7.90 11.70 -12.32
N ALA A 185 -8.65 11.96 -13.40
CA ALA A 185 -8.81 10.98 -14.48
C ALA A 185 -8.87 11.65 -15.84
N GLY A 186 -8.53 10.90 -16.88
CA GLY A 186 -8.62 11.30 -18.28
C GLY A 186 -7.49 10.73 -19.14
N PRO A 187 -7.36 11.20 -20.41
CA PRO A 187 -6.26 10.82 -21.27
C PRO A 187 -4.91 11.08 -20.62
N LEU A 188 -4.01 10.11 -20.69
CA LEU A 188 -2.70 10.19 -19.99
C LEU A 188 -1.89 11.42 -20.42
N ALA A 189 -1.95 11.78 -21.71
CA ALA A 189 -1.23 12.94 -22.25
C ALA A 189 -1.60 14.26 -21.55
N GLU A 190 -2.87 14.43 -21.21
CA GLU A 190 -3.40 15.65 -20.59
C GLU A 190 -3.36 15.57 -19.05
N THR A 191 -3.66 14.40 -18.52
CA THR A 191 -3.86 14.20 -17.08
C THR A 191 -2.53 13.97 -16.37
N GLY A 192 -1.55 13.34 -17.01
CA GLY A 192 -0.25 13.03 -16.42
C GLY A 192 0.46 14.24 -15.81
N PRO A 193 0.62 15.36 -16.52
CA PRO A 193 1.23 16.58 -15.96
C PRO A 193 0.45 17.15 -14.76
N ARG A 194 -0.87 17.06 -14.78
CA ARG A 194 -1.73 17.51 -13.65
C ARG A 194 -1.54 16.64 -12.41
N ILE A 195 -1.40 15.33 -12.60
CA ILE A 195 -1.11 14.38 -11.51
C ILE A 195 0.23 14.70 -10.87
N VAL A 196 1.28 14.91 -11.67
CA VAL A 196 2.62 15.25 -11.15
C VAL A 196 2.56 16.50 -10.27
N LYS A 197 1.87 17.54 -10.71
CA LYS A 197 1.67 18.78 -9.95
C LYS A 197 0.91 18.51 -8.65
N ALA A 198 -0.27 17.90 -8.73
CA ALA A 198 -1.13 17.61 -7.56
C ALA A 198 -0.40 16.72 -6.53
N ARG A 199 0.36 15.73 -7.00
CA ARG A 199 1.16 14.85 -6.16
C ARG A 199 2.24 15.59 -5.40
N THR A 200 2.95 16.50 -6.06
CA THR A 200 3.99 17.32 -5.42
C THR A 200 3.39 18.20 -4.33
N GLU A 201 2.34 18.95 -4.65
CA GLU A 201 1.65 19.84 -3.71
C GLU A 201 1.09 19.07 -2.49
N ALA A 202 0.47 17.89 -2.73
CA ALA A 202 -0.06 17.04 -1.67
C ALA A 202 1.04 16.51 -0.74
N ARG A 203 2.16 16.07 -1.31
CA ARG A 203 3.30 15.58 -0.53
C ARG A 203 3.98 16.68 0.28
N GLU A 204 4.13 17.86 -0.27
CA GLU A 204 4.68 19.02 0.44
C GLU A 204 3.80 19.40 1.63
N LYS A 205 2.48 19.42 1.43
CA LYS A 205 1.51 19.79 2.47
C LYS A 205 1.44 18.77 3.61
N ALA A 206 1.45 17.47 3.30
CA ALA A 206 1.25 16.41 4.29
C ALA A 206 2.57 15.75 4.77
N GLY A 207 3.73 16.06 4.16
CA GLY A 207 5.00 15.40 4.45
C GLY A 207 5.11 13.96 3.90
N TRP A 208 4.03 13.38 3.42
CA TRP A 208 3.96 12.03 2.86
C TRP A 208 2.88 11.94 1.80
N ILE A 209 2.88 10.87 1.01
CA ILE A 209 1.79 10.56 0.10
C ILE A 209 1.59 9.05 0.01
N MET A 210 0.32 8.64 -0.06
CA MET A 210 -0.12 7.31 -0.47
C MET A 210 -0.99 7.47 -1.70
N ASP A 211 -0.46 7.07 -2.84
CA ASP A 211 -1.15 7.18 -4.12
C ASP A 211 -1.01 5.90 -4.94
N LEU A 212 -1.94 5.73 -5.85
CA LEU A 212 -1.94 4.67 -6.85
C LEU A 212 -2.69 5.15 -8.08
N TYR A 213 -2.58 4.38 -9.16
CA TYR A 213 -3.33 4.66 -10.38
C TYR A 213 -3.67 3.40 -11.16
N LEU A 214 -4.75 3.49 -11.91
CA LEU A 214 -5.14 2.54 -12.94
C LEU A 214 -4.84 3.15 -14.31
N LEU A 215 -4.22 2.38 -15.17
CA LEU A 215 -4.00 2.70 -16.57
C LEU A 215 -4.79 1.72 -17.43
N ARG A 216 -5.44 2.22 -18.49
CA ARG A 216 -6.12 1.37 -19.48
C ARG A 216 -5.82 1.83 -20.88
N ARG A 217 -5.47 0.88 -21.76
CA ARG A 217 -5.32 1.11 -23.19
C ARG A 217 -6.67 1.04 -23.87
N GLU A 218 -6.94 2.00 -24.75
CA GLU A 218 -8.07 1.93 -25.65
C GLU A 218 -7.76 0.91 -26.75
N GLY A 219 -8.64 -0.06 -26.96
CA GLY A 219 -8.57 -0.96 -28.13
C GLY A 219 -8.07 -2.37 -27.92
N GLY A 220 -7.79 -2.84 -26.71
CA GLY A 220 -7.45 -4.26 -26.47
C GLY A 220 -8.56 -5.25 -26.80
N ALA A 221 -9.81 -4.85 -26.67
CA ALA A 221 -10.98 -5.71 -26.94
C ALA A 221 -11.28 -5.95 -28.44
N ALA A 222 -10.63 -5.24 -29.36
CA ALA A 222 -10.92 -5.34 -30.79
C ALA A 222 -10.12 -6.44 -31.54
N LYS A 223 -9.22 -7.17 -30.88
CA LYS A 223 -8.36 -8.18 -31.53
C LYS A 223 -8.82 -9.62 -31.37
N GLN A 224 -9.96 -9.88 -30.72
CA GLN A 224 -10.55 -11.23 -30.60
C GLN A 224 -12.01 -11.22 -31.08
N ARG A 225 -12.20 -11.10 -32.38
CA ARG A 225 -13.38 -11.60 -33.09
C ARG A 225 -12.94 -12.39 -34.32
#